data_af4e48b8a94a34fec65367bf018f87f1
#
_entry.id   af4e48b8a94a34fec65367bf018f87f1
#
_cell.length_a   1.000
_cell.length_b   1.000
_cell.length_c   1.000
_cell.angle_alpha   90.00
_cell.angle_beta   90.00
_cell.angle_gamma   90.00
#
_symmetry.space_group_name_H-M   'P 1'
#
loop_
_entity.id
_entity.type
_entity.pdbx_description
1 polymer ?
#
loop_
_entity_poly.entity_id
_entity_poly.type
_entity_poly.pdbx_seq_one_letter_code
_entity_poly.pdbx_strand_id
1 'polypeptide(L)'
;MASTPDELSINYSEGGVDIVKELDKEILSKGAWTTILFRYQDWDARKEQYSKDKYSIRRYQKRNGEYQQKSKFNISSPDQAAQLIAALNKWLAD
;
A
#
# COMPACT_ATOMS: atom_id res chain seq x y z
N MET A 1 3.27 17.20 5.12
CA MET A 1 4.04 16.00 4.78
C MET A 1 4.20 15.11 5.98
N ALA A 2 4.36 13.80 5.75
CA ALA A 2 4.37 12.85 6.86
C ALA A 2 5.70 12.83 7.59
N SER A 3 5.66 12.97 8.91
CA SER A 3 6.84 12.87 9.78
C SER A 3 6.83 11.58 10.61
N THR A 4 5.72 10.84 10.60
CA THR A 4 5.62 9.53 11.26
C THR A 4 5.00 8.52 10.29
N PRO A 5 5.28 7.22 10.48
CA PRO A 5 4.67 6.19 9.62
C PRO A 5 3.14 6.19 9.65
N ASP A 6 2.55 6.54 10.78
CA ASP A 6 1.09 6.54 10.91
C ASP A 6 0.42 7.59 10.02
N GLU A 7 1.13 8.64 9.66
CA GLU A 7 0.63 9.70 8.81
C GLU A 7 0.71 9.38 7.32
N LEU A 8 1.47 8.34 6.95
CA LEU A 8 1.63 7.97 5.55
C LEU A 8 0.36 7.34 5.00
N SER A 9 -0.07 7.81 3.83
CA SER A 9 -1.29 7.34 3.19
C SER A 9 -1.12 7.35 1.68
N ILE A 10 -1.87 6.47 1.00
CA ILE A 10 -1.94 6.44 -0.45
C ILE A 10 -3.25 7.00 -0.96
N ASN A 11 -4.08 7.56 -0.08
CA ASN A 11 -5.33 8.20 -0.50
C ASN A 11 -5.06 9.27 -1.54
N TYR A 12 -5.86 9.26 -2.59
CA TYR A 12 -5.78 10.28 -3.63
C TYR A 12 -7.18 10.60 -4.11
N SER A 13 -7.54 11.87 -4.06
CA SER A 13 -8.87 12.35 -4.48
C SER A 13 -8.72 13.34 -5.61
N GLU A 14 -9.71 13.34 -6.51
CA GLU A 14 -9.74 14.26 -7.62
C GLU A 14 -11.21 14.55 -7.96
N GLY A 15 -11.56 15.82 -8.07
CA GLY A 15 -12.92 16.22 -8.40
C GLY A 15 -13.98 15.75 -7.41
N GLY A 16 -13.62 15.62 -6.13
CA GLY A 16 -14.54 15.17 -5.10
C GLY A 16 -14.72 13.66 -5.01
N VAL A 17 -13.95 12.91 -5.81
CA VAL A 17 -13.99 11.45 -5.81
C VAL A 17 -12.66 10.90 -5.33
N ASP A 18 -12.69 9.90 -4.46
CA ASP A 18 -11.49 9.19 -4.04
C ASP A 18 -11.05 8.25 -5.16
N ILE A 19 -10.03 8.65 -5.92
CA ILE A 19 -9.51 7.87 -7.03
C ILE A 19 -8.75 6.65 -6.53
N VAL A 20 -7.93 6.84 -5.49
CA VAL A 20 -7.30 5.75 -4.74
C VAL A 20 -7.81 5.84 -3.32
N LYS A 21 -8.50 4.79 -2.89
CA LYS A 21 -9.13 4.75 -1.58
C LYS A 21 -8.43 3.73 -0.70
N GLU A 22 -7.66 4.23 0.26
CA GLU A 22 -6.99 3.37 1.23
C GLU A 22 -8.05 2.78 2.18
N LEU A 23 -8.04 1.45 2.30
CA LEU A 23 -8.97 0.75 3.19
C LEU A 23 -8.32 0.38 4.51
N ASP A 24 -7.04 -0.01 4.46
CA ASP A 24 -6.31 -0.44 5.66
C ASP A 24 -4.82 -0.38 5.37
N LYS A 25 -4.02 -0.43 6.43
CA LYS A 25 -2.58 -0.52 6.28
C LYS A 25 -1.95 -1.27 7.44
N GLU A 26 -0.83 -1.93 7.15
CA GLU A 26 -0.01 -2.60 8.14
C GLU A 26 1.41 -2.10 8.03
N ILE A 27 1.96 -1.59 9.11
CA ILE A 27 3.35 -1.14 9.15
C ILE A 27 4.22 -2.35 9.46
N LEU A 28 4.97 -2.80 8.44
CA LEU A 28 5.78 -4.01 8.57
C LEU A 28 7.11 -3.74 9.27
N SER A 29 7.67 -2.56 9.07
CA SER A 29 8.89 -2.14 9.76
C SER A 29 8.93 -0.63 9.86
N LYS A 30 9.59 -0.13 10.90
CA LYS A 30 9.74 1.30 11.19
C LYS A 30 11.22 1.64 11.29
N GLY A 31 11.52 2.93 11.13
CA GLY A 31 12.88 3.45 11.25
C GLY A 31 13.18 4.44 10.16
N ALA A 32 14.47 4.66 9.88
CA ALA A 32 14.89 5.51 8.77
C ALA A 32 14.32 4.97 7.45
N TRP A 33 14.21 3.66 7.34
CA TRP A 33 13.46 2.98 6.29
C TRP A 33 12.21 2.38 6.91
N THR A 34 11.06 2.63 6.28
CA THR A 34 9.76 2.15 6.74
C THR A 34 9.08 1.41 5.60
N THR A 35 8.57 0.22 5.90
CA THR A 35 7.85 -0.61 4.92
C THR A 35 6.42 -0.76 5.36
N ILE A 36 5.48 -0.42 4.49
CA ILE A 36 4.05 -0.45 4.78
C ILE A 36 3.32 -1.24 3.70
N LEU A 37 2.41 -2.10 4.14
CA LEU A 37 1.49 -2.81 3.26
C LEU A 37 0.14 -2.09 3.33
N PHE A 38 -0.36 -1.66 2.18
CA PHE A 38 -1.65 -0.98 2.06
C PHE A 38 -2.66 -1.89 1.38
N ARG A 39 -3.92 -1.82 1.84
CA ARG A 39 -5.08 -2.39 1.15
C ARG A 39 -5.89 -1.23 0.61
N TYR A 40 -6.22 -1.27 -0.66
CA TYR A 40 -6.87 -0.14 -1.31
C TYR A 40 -7.75 -0.57 -2.47
N GLN A 41 -8.54 0.39 -2.98
CA GLN A 41 -9.35 0.22 -4.18
C GLN A 41 -9.13 1.43 -5.10
N ASP A 42 -9.23 1.19 -6.40
CA ASP A 42 -9.17 2.24 -7.42
C ASP A 42 -10.57 2.54 -7.94
N TRP A 43 -10.85 3.81 -8.18
CA TRP A 43 -12.08 4.22 -8.83
C TRP A 43 -12.01 3.96 -10.33
N ASP A 44 -13.03 3.29 -10.87
CA ASP A 44 -13.18 3.07 -12.31
C ASP A 44 -14.29 4.02 -12.81
N ALA A 45 -13.89 5.10 -13.47
CA ALA A 45 -14.82 6.12 -13.95
C ALA A 45 -15.77 5.61 -15.04
N ARG A 46 -15.32 4.61 -15.81
CA ARG A 46 -16.15 4.05 -16.88
C ARG A 46 -17.30 3.23 -16.33
N LYS A 47 -17.04 2.46 -15.28
CA LYS A 47 -18.03 1.60 -14.64
C LYS A 47 -18.70 2.26 -13.46
N GLU A 48 -18.20 3.44 -13.05
CA GLU A 48 -18.67 4.16 -11.88
C GLU A 48 -18.72 3.27 -10.64
N GLN A 49 -17.62 2.55 -10.41
CA GLN A 49 -17.49 1.66 -9.25
C GLN A 49 -16.02 1.49 -8.89
N TYR A 50 -15.80 1.05 -7.67
CA TYR A 50 -14.45 0.75 -7.20
C TYR A 50 -14.03 -0.65 -7.64
N SER A 51 -12.74 -0.83 -7.83
CA SER A 51 -12.16 -2.13 -8.14
C SER A 51 -12.31 -3.08 -6.95
N LYS A 52 -11.98 -4.36 -7.17
CA LYS A 52 -11.77 -5.28 -6.07
C LYS A 52 -10.57 -4.80 -5.26
N ASP A 53 -10.41 -5.33 -4.05
CA ASP A 53 -9.30 -4.97 -3.19
C ASP A 53 -7.97 -5.25 -3.90
N LYS A 54 -7.08 -4.29 -3.76
CA LYS A 54 -5.71 -4.38 -4.25
C LYS A 54 -4.76 -4.11 -3.09
N TYR A 55 -3.52 -4.48 -3.27
CA TYR A 55 -2.53 -4.34 -2.21
C TYR A 55 -1.26 -3.73 -2.77
N SER A 56 -0.57 -2.93 -1.96
CA SER A 56 0.68 -2.31 -2.37
C SER A 56 1.66 -2.32 -1.21
N ILE A 57 2.87 -2.80 -1.47
CA ILE A 57 3.96 -2.72 -0.51
C ILE A 57 4.79 -1.52 -0.90
N ARG A 58 4.95 -0.58 0.04
CA ARG A 58 5.70 0.65 -0.21
C ARG A 58 6.79 0.83 0.81
N ARG A 59 7.96 1.25 0.33
CA ARG A 59 9.09 1.56 1.18
C ARG A 59 9.35 3.05 1.15
N TYR A 60 9.56 3.60 2.33
CA TYR A 60 9.80 5.02 2.52
C TYR A 60 11.13 5.21 3.24
N GLN A 61 11.82 6.27 2.90
CA GLN A 61 13.04 6.69 3.60
C GLN A 61 12.81 8.04 4.24
N LYS A 62 13.17 8.18 5.50
CA LYS A 62 13.06 9.45 6.21
C LYS A 62 14.26 10.33 5.89
N ARG A 63 13.99 11.55 5.43
CA ARG A 63 15.00 12.55 5.14
C ARG A 63 14.51 13.89 5.64
N ASN A 64 15.37 14.59 6.39
CA ASN A 64 15.06 15.92 6.92
C ASN A 64 13.72 15.93 7.69
N GLY A 65 13.47 14.87 8.45
CA GLY A 65 12.25 14.76 9.25
C GLY A 65 11.01 14.34 8.48
N GLU A 66 11.12 14.06 7.18
CA GLU A 66 9.99 13.69 6.34
C GLU A 66 10.22 12.37 5.62
N TYR A 67 9.15 11.58 5.46
CA TYR A 67 9.21 10.32 4.73
C TYR A 67 8.99 10.56 3.25
N GLN A 68 9.84 9.95 2.42
CA GLN A 68 9.75 9.99 0.97
C GLN A 68 9.62 8.57 0.46
N GLN A 69 8.65 8.35 -0.45
CA GLN A 69 8.48 7.04 -1.06
C GLN A 69 9.66 6.73 -1.98
N LYS A 70 10.29 5.59 -1.78
CA LYS A 70 11.46 5.17 -2.57
C LYS A 70 11.15 4.03 -3.52
N SER A 71 10.25 3.12 -3.14
CA SER A 71 9.87 2.02 -4.01
C SER A 71 8.47 1.56 -3.68
N LYS A 72 7.86 0.86 -4.64
CA LYS A 72 6.55 0.25 -4.43
C LYS A 72 6.45 -1.04 -5.24
N PHE A 73 5.67 -1.97 -4.73
CA PHE A 73 5.28 -3.17 -5.45
C PHE A 73 3.78 -3.36 -5.28
N ASN A 74 3.06 -3.34 -6.38
CA ASN A 74 1.61 -3.49 -6.36
C ASN A 74 1.23 -4.96 -6.55
N ILE A 75 0.39 -5.46 -5.65
CA ILE A 75 -0.23 -6.78 -5.76
C ILE A 75 -1.61 -6.56 -6.31
N SER A 76 -1.83 -6.96 -7.56
CA SER A 76 -2.99 -6.52 -8.35
C SER A 76 -4.27 -7.28 -8.07
N SER A 77 -4.22 -8.38 -7.32
CA SER A 77 -5.41 -9.18 -7.05
C SER A 77 -5.27 -9.97 -5.75
N PRO A 78 -6.41 -10.39 -5.15
CA PRO A 78 -6.37 -11.30 -4.00
C PRO A 78 -5.68 -12.63 -4.32
N ASP A 79 -5.84 -13.13 -5.57
CA ASP A 79 -5.19 -14.38 -5.98
C ASP A 79 -3.67 -14.26 -5.95
N GLN A 80 -3.13 -13.15 -6.45
CA GLN A 80 -1.69 -12.92 -6.39
C GLN A 80 -1.21 -12.80 -4.95
N ALA A 81 -1.98 -12.14 -4.11
CA ALA A 81 -1.65 -12.03 -2.68
C ALA A 81 -1.61 -13.42 -2.02
N ALA A 82 -2.58 -14.28 -2.32
CA ALA A 82 -2.62 -15.63 -1.78
C ALA A 82 -1.41 -16.45 -2.20
N GLN A 83 -1.00 -16.33 -3.45
CA GLN A 83 0.18 -17.02 -3.95
C GLN A 83 1.46 -16.53 -3.28
N LEU A 84 1.55 -15.23 -3.03
CA LEU A 84 2.69 -14.66 -2.32
C LEU A 84 2.78 -15.21 -0.89
N ILE A 85 1.65 -15.26 -0.20
CA ILE A 85 1.57 -15.83 1.15
C ILE A 85 2.02 -17.29 1.13
N ALA A 86 1.52 -18.07 0.18
CA ALA A 86 1.85 -19.49 0.08
C ALA A 86 3.34 -19.70 -0.14
N ALA A 87 3.94 -18.91 -1.03
CA ALA A 87 5.36 -19.01 -1.30
C ALA A 87 6.20 -18.66 -0.08
N LEU A 88 5.84 -17.56 0.59
CA LEU A 88 6.56 -17.13 1.79
C LEU A 88 6.43 -18.16 2.91
N ASN A 89 5.23 -18.68 3.13
CA ASN A 89 5.01 -19.70 4.15
C ASN A 89 5.84 -20.96 3.88
N LYS A 90 5.90 -21.35 2.62
CA LYS A 90 6.70 -22.52 2.21
C LYS A 90 8.17 -22.35 2.56
N TRP A 91 8.71 -21.17 2.29
CA TRP A 91 10.12 -20.90 2.54
C TRP A 91 10.42 -20.65 4.02
N LEU A 92 9.52 -19.98 4.72
CA LEU A 92 9.70 -19.69 6.13
C LEU A 92 9.54 -20.92 7.03
N ALA A 93 8.84 -21.95 6.55
CA ALA A 93 8.63 -23.18 7.29
C ALA A 93 9.87 -24.11 7.27
N ASP A 94 10.82 -23.87 6.41
CA ASP A 94 12.05 -24.67 6.30
C ASP A 94 13.08 -24.31 7.36
#